data_e359cf5a14f6ac53faaf1730d34a49ca
#
_entry.id   e359cf5a14f6ac53faaf1730d34a49ca
#
_cell.length_a   1.000
_cell.length_b   1.000
_cell.length_c   1.000
_cell.angle_alpha   90.00
_cell.angle_beta   90.00
_cell.angle_gamma   90.00
#
_symmetry.space_group_name_H-M   'P 1'
#
loop_
_entity.id
_entity.type
_entity.pdbx_description
1 polymer ?
#
loop_
_entity_poly.entity_id
_entity_poly.type
_entity_poly.pdbx_seq_one_letter_code
_entity_poly.pdbx_strand_id
1 'polypeptide(L)'
;IVLISHGSMAAGVKESLEMIIGRQEQMHVVCMPEDSDNIQFEQELLEKMHTLEGETLIIADLLGGTPCNVALKHFTDNDDVSIIAGMNLSLVLEAAVSDTASADDLVTSSRTTLVNA
;
A
#
# COMPACT_ATOMS: atom_id res chain seq x y z
N ILE A 1 0.60 7.00 3.40
CA ILE A 1 0.61 5.79 2.54
C ILE A 1 0.93 4.58 3.40
N VAL A 2 0.15 3.53 3.24
CA VAL A 2 0.36 2.24 3.92
C VAL A 2 0.50 1.16 2.87
N LEU A 3 1.64 0.49 2.85
CA LEU A 3 1.91 -0.64 1.95
C LEU A 3 1.61 -1.94 2.69
N ILE A 4 0.82 -2.80 2.09
CA ILE A 4 0.47 -4.09 2.69
C ILE A 4 0.77 -5.22 1.71
N SER A 5 1.32 -6.33 2.21
CA SER A 5 1.68 -7.43 1.35
C SER A 5 1.74 -8.77 2.06
N HIS A 6 1.70 -9.85 1.26
CA HIS A 6 2.22 -11.14 1.69
C HIS A 6 3.73 -11.01 1.90
N GLY A 7 4.25 -11.65 2.92
CA GLY A 7 5.68 -11.67 3.17
C GLY A 7 6.29 -10.26 3.23
N SER A 8 7.54 -10.15 2.90
CA SER A 8 8.33 -8.92 3.05
C SER A 8 8.26 -7.95 1.87
N MET A 9 7.38 -8.17 0.90
CA MET A 9 7.34 -7.32 -0.31
C MET A 9 7.13 -5.85 0.03
N ALA A 10 6.17 -5.52 0.89
CA ALA A 10 5.91 -4.12 1.26
C ALA A 10 7.14 -3.44 1.86
N ALA A 11 7.83 -4.12 2.77
CA ALA A 11 9.05 -3.59 3.36
C ALA A 11 10.16 -3.42 2.33
N GLY A 12 10.32 -4.37 1.41
CA GLY A 12 11.31 -4.30 0.34
C GLY A 12 11.02 -3.17 -0.67
N VAL A 13 9.76 -2.96 -1.00
CA VAL A 13 9.37 -1.84 -1.88
C VAL A 13 9.70 -0.51 -1.22
N LYS A 14 9.38 -0.34 0.07
CA LYS A 14 9.76 0.88 0.80
C LYS A 14 11.27 1.07 0.81
N GLU A 15 12.03 0.03 1.09
CA GLU A 15 13.49 0.09 1.07
C GLU A 15 14.00 0.54 -0.30
N SER A 16 13.51 -0.06 -1.38
CA SER A 16 13.91 0.32 -2.74
C SER A 16 13.55 1.77 -3.06
N LEU A 17 12.35 2.19 -2.65
CA LEU A 17 11.91 3.58 -2.84
C LEU A 17 12.85 4.55 -2.13
N GLU A 18 13.23 4.25 -0.90
CA GLU A 18 14.12 5.12 -0.11
C GLU A 18 15.52 5.22 -0.70
N MET A 19 15.97 4.22 -1.43
CA MET A 19 17.21 4.29 -2.19
C MET A 19 17.14 5.32 -3.33
N ILE A 20 15.95 5.54 -3.87
CA ILE A 20 15.73 6.42 -5.01
C ILE A 20 15.49 7.87 -4.57
N ILE A 21 14.57 8.07 -3.63
CA ILE A 21 14.10 9.40 -3.25
C ILE A 21 14.39 9.78 -1.79
N GLY A 22 15.13 8.95 -1.06
CA GLY A 22 15.45 9.21 0.34
C GLY A 22 14.38 8.70 1.31
N ARG A 23 14.66 8.88 2.58
CA ARG A 23 13.85 8.35 3.68
C ARG A 23 12.40 8.84 3.64
N GLN A 24 11.45 7.91 3.83
CA GLN A 24 10.01 8.17 3.79
C GLN A 24 9.37 7.82 5.15
N GLU A 25 9.43 8.76 6.09
CA GLU A 25 8.93 8.52 7.46
C GLU A 25 7.41 8.38 7.53
N GLN A 26 6.70 8.94 6.56
CA GLN A 26 5.23 8.87 6.52
C GLN A 26 4.72 7.67 5.74
N MET A 27 5.60 6.82 5.24
CA MET A 27 5.22 5.59 4.57
C MET A 27 5.32 4.43 5.56
N HIS A 28 4.21 3.74 5.75
CA HIS A 28 4.10 2.64 6.70
C HIS A 28 3.96 1.33 5.96
N VAL A 29 4.39 0.24 6.57
CA VAL A 29 4.25 -1.10 5.99
C VAL A 29 3.62 -2.05 6.99
N VAL A 30 2.76 -2.94 6.49
CA VAL A 30 2.23 -4.07 7.27
C VAL A 30 2.40 -5.30 6.41
N CYS A 31 3.28 -6.18 6.84
CA CYS A 31 3.62 -7.41 6.12
C CYS A 31 2.95 -8.61 6.80
N MET A 32 2.35 -9.49 5.99
CA MET A 32 1.74 -10.72 6.50
C MET A 32 2.78 -11.86 6.44
N PRO A 33 3.32 -12.31 7.58
CA PRO A 33 4.28 -13.42 7.58
C PRO A 33 3.67 -14.72 7.09
N GLU A 34 4.51 -15.60 6.55
CA GLU A 34 4.07 -16.90 6.04
C GLU A 34 3.32 -17.73 7.09
N ASP A 35 3.77 -17.68 8.33
CA ASP A 35 3.21 -18.47 9.43
C ASP A 35 2.10 -17.77 10.20
N SER A 36 1.70 -16.55 9.79
CA SER A 36 0.65 -15.84 10.50
C SER A 36 -0.72 -16.22 9.98
N ASP A 37 -1.72 -16.14 10.85
CA ASP A 37 -3.11 -16.24 10.42
C ASP A 37 -3.62 -14.85 9.99
N ASN A 38 -4.80 -14.85 9.37
CA ASN A 38 -5.42 -13.63 8.89
C ASN A 38 -5.77 -12.67 10.02
N ILE A 39 -6.03 -13.20 11.21
CA ILE A 39 -6.41 -12.41 12.38
C ILE A 39 -5.25 -11.54 12.85
N GLN A 40 -4.05 -12.09 12.89
CA GLN A 40 -2.86 -11.33 13.30
C GLN A 40 -2.59 -10.18 12.33
N PHE A 41 -2.62 -10.44 11.03
CA PHE A 41 -2.45 -9.40 10.03
C PHE A 41 -3.53 -8.32 10.15
N GLU A 42 -4.80 -8.73 10.31
CA GLU A 42 -5.92 -7.82 10.47
C GLU A 42 -5.71 -6.90 11.67
N GLN A 43 -5.30 -7.45 12.81
CA GLN A 43 -5.02 -6.65 14.01
C GLN A 43 -3.91 -5.65 13.79
N GLU A 44 -2.82 -6.06 13.15
CA GLU A 44 -1.70 -5.16 12.87
C GLU A 44 -2.10 -4.02 11.93
N LEU A 45 -2.88 -4.33 10.89
CA LEU A 45 -3.36 -3.30 9.98
C LEU A 45 -4.29 -2.31 10.69
N LEU A 46 -5.23 -2.80 11.50
CA LEU A 46 -6.14 -1.94 12.24
C LEU A 46 -5.40 -1.06 13.24
N GLU A 47 -4.42 -1.61 13.96
CA GLU A 47 -3.59 -0.83 14.88
C GLU A 47 -2.82 0.27 14.14
N LYS A 48 -2.23 -0.06 13.00
CA LYS A 48 -1.51 0.94 12.20
C LYS A 48 -2.45 2.05 11.74
N MET A 49 -3.59 1.70 11.17
CA MET A 49 -4.55 2.68 10.66
C MET A 49 -5.09 3.56 11.78
N HIS A 50 -5.21 3.03 12.99
CA HIS A 50 -5.68 3.78 14.15
C HIS A 50 -4.72 4.91 14.55
N THR A 51 -3.44 4.80 14.22
CA THR A 51 -2.42 5.81 14.51
C THR A 51 -2.38 6.93 13.48
N LEU A 52 -3.08 6.77 12.35
CA LEU A 52 -3.01 7.69 11.23
C LEU A 52 -4.26 8.56 11.18
N GLU A 53 -4.08 9.83 10.82
CA GLU A 53 -5.15 10.79 10.69
C GLU A 53 -5.24 11.29 9.25
N GLY A 54 -6.45 11.70 8.84
CA GLY A 54 -6.70 12.26 7.52
C GLY A 54 -6.77 11.21 6.42
N GLU A 55 -6.64 11.67 5.19
CA GLU A 55 -6.71 10.81 4.03
C GLU A 55 -5.53 9.84 3.98
N THR A 56 -5.83 8.57 3.76
CA THR A 56 -4.84 7.50 3.70
C THR A 56 -5.00 6.71 2.42
N LEU A 57 -3.87 6.44 1.77
CA LEU A 57 -3.81 5.53 0.62
C LEU A 57 -3.18 4.21 1.09
N ILE A 58 -3.93 3.14 0.93
CA ILE A 58 -3.43 1.77 1.13
C ILE A 58 -3.08 1.19 -0.24
N ILE A 59 -1.88 0.65 -0.37
CA ILE A 59 -1.46 -0.06 -1.57
C ILE A 59 -1.19 -1.50 -1.20
N ALA A 60 -1.96 -2.41 -1.78
CA ALA A 60 -1.85 -3.85 -1.57
C ALA A 60 -1.11 -4.51 -2.73
N ASP A 61 -0.46 -5.62 -2.45
CA ASP A 61 0.32 -6.35 -3.44
C ASP A 61 -0.55 -6.99 -4.53
N LEU A 62 -1.67 -7.61 -4.14
CA LEU A 62 -2.43 -8.46 -5.06
C LEU A 62 -3.93 -8.33 -4.80
N LEU A 63 -4.69 -8.05 -5.85
CA LEU A 63 -6.15 -8.09 -5.77
C LEU A 63 -6.60 -9.54 -5.54
N GLY A 64 -7.48 -9.73 -4.56
CA GLY A 64 -7.97 -11.05 -4.18
C GLY A 64 -7.10 -11.78 -3.16
N GLY A 65 -5.94 -11.25 -2.82
CA GLY A 65 -5.12 -11.80 -1.74
C GLY A 65 -5.60 -11.36 -0.37
N THR A 66 -5.17 -12.07 0.66
CA THR A 66 -5.60 -11.79 2.04
C THR A 66 -5.35 -10.36 2.48
N PRO A 67 -4.14 -9.76 2.28
CA PRO A 67 -3.94 -8.38 2.71
C PRO A 67 -4.96 -7.42 2.10
N CYS A 68 -5.18 -7.50 0.79
CA CYS A 68 -6.13 -6.64 0.10
C CYS A 68 -7.56 -6.88 0.59
N ASN A 69 -7.96 -8.15 0.76
CA ASN A 69 -9.31 -8.49 1.22
C ASN A 69 -9.58 -7.95 2.62
N VAL A 70 -8.60 -7.99 3.51
CA VAL A 70 -8.73 -7.43 4.86
C VAL A 70 -8.90 -5.91 4.78
N ALA A 71 -8.12 -5.23 3.96
CA ALA A 71 -8.25 -3.79 3.79
C ALA A 71 -9.63 -3.41 3.23
N LEU A 72 -10.10 -4.12 2.22
CA LEU A 72 -11.43 -3.89 1.63
C LEU A 72 -12.55 -4.11 2.65
N LYS A 73 -12.46 -5.17 3.43
CA LYS A 73 -13.45 -5.49 4.46
C LYS A 73 -13.65 -4.33 5.44
N HIS A 74 -12.57 -3.69 5.84
CA HIS A 74 -12.62 -2.66 6.89
C HIS A 74 -12.75 -1.24 6.37
N PHE A 75 -12.27 -0.95 5.16
CA PHE A 75 -12.10 0.44 4.72
C PHE A 75 -12.81 0.80 3.42
N THR A 76 -13.50 -0.12 2.76
CA THR A 76 -14.20 0.18 1.50
C THR A 76 -15.21 1.31 1.67
N ASP A 77 -15.90 1.38 2.80
CA ASP A 77 -16.93 2.39 3.04
C ASP A 77 -16.39 3.65 3.74
N ASN A 78 -15.07 3.75 3.92
CA ASN A 78 -14.46 4.92 4.54
C ASN A 78 -13.98 5.88 3.45
N ASP A 79 -14.61 7.05 3.34
CA ASP A 79 -14.31 8.05 2.31
C ASP A 79 -12.89 8.62 2.43
N ASP A 80 -12.25 8.52 3.61
CA ASP A 80 -10.90 9.00 3.82
C ASP A 80 -9.83 7.97 3.43
N VAL A 81 -10.23 6.76 3.02
CA VAL A 81 -9.30 5.69 2.66
C VAL A 81 -9.50 5.29 1.21
N SER A 82 -8.42 5.32 0.44
CA SER A 82 -8.37 4.76 -0.90
C SER A 82 -7.52 3.48 -0.88
N ILE A 83 -7.90 2.47 -1.66
CA ILE A 83 -7.20 1.19 -1.72
C ILE A 83 -6.85 0.90 -3.17
N ILE A 84 -5.55 0.69 -3.44
CA ILE A 84 -5.07 0.26 -4.75
C ILE A 84 -4.47 -1.13 -4.59
N ALA A 85 -4.76 -2.04 -5.50
CA ALA A 85 -4.13 -3.36 -5.58
C ALA A 85 -3.22 -3.43 -6.81
N GLY A 86 -2.15 -4.19 -6.70
CA GLY A 86 -1.15 -4.32 -7.77
C GLY A 86 0.11 -3.53 -7.50
N MET A 87 0.59 -3.59 -6.26
CA MET A 87 1.79 -2.86 -5.84
C MET A 87 2.96 -3.08 -6.79
N ASN A 88 3.58 -1.98 -7.20
CA ASN A 88 4.84 -1.99 -7.91
C ASN A 88 5.60 -0.71 -7.58
N LEU A 89 6.91 -0.73 -7.83
CA LEU A 89 7.77 0.39 -7.41
C LEU A 89 7.41 1.71 -8.08
N SER A 90 7.06 1.68 -9.36
CA SER A 90 6.66 2.90 -10.09
C SER A 90 5.42 3.55 -9.49
N LEU A 91 4.42 2.75 -9.15
CA LEU A 91 3.21 3.24 -8.50
C LEU A 91 3.52 3.89 -7.15
N VAL A 92 4.30 3.21 -6.32
CA VAL A 92 4.63 3.71 -4.98
C VAL A 92 5.48 4.97 -5.07
N LEU A 93 6.42 5.03 -6.00
CA LEU A 93 7.22 6.23 -6.26
C LEU A 93 6.33 7.42 -6.61
N GLU A 94 5.41 7.24 -7.54
CA GLU A 94 4.52 8.31 -7.97
C GLU A 94 3.60 8.78 -6.82
N ALA A 95 3.06 7.84 -6.06
CA ALA A 95 2.23 8.16 -4.89
C ALA A 95 3.01 8.97 -3.85
N ALA A 96 4.28 8.64 -3.63
CA ALA A 96 5.11 9.32 -2.65
C ALA A 96 5.45 10.76 -3.04
N VAL A 97 5.60 11.05 -4.33
CA VAL A 97 6.00 12.39 -4.80
C VAL A 97 4.83 13.26 -5.24
N SER A 98 3.62 12.71 -5.32
CA SER A 98 2.43 13.46 -5.72
C SER A 98 1.57 13.81 -4.51
N ASP A 99 1.30 15.08 -4.32
CA ASP A 99 0.44 15.56 -3.23
C ASP A 99 -1.03 15.61 -3.62
N THR A 100 -1.36 15.54 -4.91
CA THR A 100 -2.70 15.86 -5.41
C THR A 100 -3.33 14.78 -6.27
N ALA A 101 -2.58 13.75 -6.65
CA ALA A 101 -3.12 12.70 -7.50
C ALA A 101 -4.15 11.85 -6.75
N SER A 102 -5.30 11.60 -7.39
CA SER A 102 -6.28 10.65 -6.88
C SER A 102 -5.79 9.22 -7.08
N ALA A 103 -6.44 8.26 -6.41
CA ALA A 103 -6.14 6.84 -6.63
C ALA A 103 -6.34 6.46 -8.11
N ASP A 104 -7.39 6.97 -8.75
CA ASP A 104 -7.63 6.71 -10.18
C ASP A 104 -6.52 7.28 -11.06
N ASP A 105 -6.03 8.48 -10.78
CA ASP A 105 -4.92 9.09 -11.51
C ASP A 105 -3.65 8.24 -11.37
N LEU A 106 -3.36 7.78 -10.16
CA LEU A 106 -2.19 6.94 -9.88
C LEU A 106 -2.26 5.61 -10.65
N VAL A 107 -3.42 4.97 -10.65
CA VAL A 107 -3.62 3.71 -11.39
C VAL A 107 -3.44 3.94 -12.90
N THR A 108 -4.04 4.97 -13.44
CA THR A 108 -3.94 5.29 -14.86
C THR A 108 -2.50 5.54 -15.27
N SER A 109 -1.78 6.35 -14.52
CA SER A 109 -0.38 6.66 -14.80
C SER A 109 0.52 5.45 -14.63
N SER A 110 0.34 4.69 -13.55
CA SER A 110 1.18 3.52 -13.27
C SER A 110 1.07 2.43 -14.33
N ARG A 111 -0.10 2.26 -14.93
CA ARG A 111 -0.29 1.29 -16.02
C ARG A 111 0.64 1.53 -17.20
N THR A 112 1.06 2.77 -17.43
CA THR A 112 1.95 3.11 -18.55
C THR A 112 3.39 2.71 -18.29
N THR A 113 3.75 2.35 -17.06
CA THR A 113 5.12 2.00 -16.69
C THR A 113 5.44 0.52 -16.87
N LEU A 114 4.43 -0.32 -17.10
CA LEU A 114 4.61 -1.73 -17.39
C LEU A 114 4.80 -1.87 -18.90
N VAL A 115 6.03 -2.06 -19.31
CA VAL A 115 6.42 -2.03 -20.71
C VAL A 115 7.27 -3.24 -21.09
N ASN A 116 7.22 -3.63 -22.37
CA ASN A 116 8.17 -4.58 -22.93
C ASN A 116 9.43 -3.77 -23.30
N ALA A 117 10.39 -3.82 -22.43
CA ALA A 117 11.65 -3.11 -22.65
C ALA A 117 12.53 -3.83 -23.68
#